data_ea6264b1eff9bd6ffec82e4eb200943a
#
_entry.id   ea6264b1eff9bd6ffec82e4eb200943a
#
_cell.length_a   1.000
_cell.length_b   1.000
_cell.length_c   1.000
_cell.angle_alpha   90.00
_cell.angle_beta   90.00
_cell.angle_gamma   90.00
#
_symmetry.space_group_name_H-M   'P 1'
#
loop_
_entity.id
_entity.type
_entity.pdbx_description
1 polymer ?
#
loop_
_entity_poly.entity_id
_entity_poly.type
_entity_poly.pdbx_seq_one_letter_code
_entity_poly.pdbx_strand_id
1 'polypeptide(L)'
;MQERYTNKMDGMVAIVTGASRGLGRAIAKEFAAEGAKVVVSARRSSPTGLTGTAVETAQQIRDAGGEAMALTCDVSDERQVMAMVGQTIDMYGRIDVLVNNAGVMVLGETLLDIAPDIWDLSVAANLKGPYLCSRAVLATMIEQKSGSIINIGSRMGSDHKQGGGVLYSSTKAAIHMFSFCLADELKEHNIAVNILSPGGLKTEGSAAIPWTQRDWEQRVEPEAVGPSAVYLAIQDASTFTGQLVLRAEFGETWGKAS
;
A
#
# COMPACT_ATOMS: atom_id res chain seq x y z
N MET A 1 -25.50 -11.66 -7.44
CA MET A 1 -24.19 -10.97 -7.41
C MET A 1 -23.90 -10.39 -6.01
N GLN A 2 -24.29 -11.07 -4.92
CA GLN A 2 -24.26 -10.53 -3.55
C GLN A 2 -23.44 -11.39 -2.56
N GLU A 3 -22.72 -12.44 -3.00
CA GLU A 3 -21.98 -13.34 -2.11
C GLU A 3 -20.46 -13.14 -2.12
N ARG A 4 -19.94 -12.04 -2.67
CA ARG A 4 -18.50 -11.82 -2.79
C ARG A 4 -17.85 -11.29 -1.50
N TYR A 5 -18.62 -10.59 -0.68
CA TYR A 5 -18.11 -9.94 0.54
C TYR A 5 -18.56 -10.70 1.77
N THR A 6 -17.61 -11.10 2.59
CA THR A 6 -17.84 -11.94 3.78
C THR A 6 -17.61 -11.20 5.07
N ASN A 7 -17.47 -9.86 5.02
CA ASN A 7 -17.19 -8.98 6.17
C ASN A 7 -15.95 -9.42 6.98
N LYS A 8 -14.91 -9.88 6.28
CA LYS A 8 -13.68 -10.37 6.91
C LYS A 8 -12.94 -9.30 7.71
N MET A 9 -13.20 -8.04 7.43
CA MET A 9 -12.56 -6.89 8.06
C MET A 9 -13.54 -6.08 8.93
N ASP A 10 -14.67 -6.68 9.32
CA ASP A 10 -15.67 -5.98 10.13
C ASP A 10 -15.07 -5.43 11.43
N GLY A 11 -15.30 -4.15 11.69
CA GLY A 11 -14.77 -3.44 12.85
C GLY A 11 -13.28 -3.10 12.82
N MET A 12 -12.51 -3.54 11.81
CA MET A 12 -11.10 -3.17 11.64
C MET A 12 -10.96 -1.74 11.12
N VAL A 13 -9.85 -1.08 11.51
CA VAL A 13 -9.48 0.26 11.04
C VAL A 13 -8.23 0.13 10.17
N ALA A 14 -8.33 0.57 8.91
CA ALA A 14 -7.25 0.46 7.94
C ALA A 14 -6.81 1.83 7.43
N ILE A 15 -5.52 2.12 7.47
CA ILE A 15 -4.92 3.28 6.81
C ILE A 15 -4.33 2.83 5.47
N VAL A 16 -4.78 3.45 4.37
CA VAL A 16 -4.23 3.20 3.03
C VAL A 16 -3.59 4.48 2.50
N THR A 17 -2.27 4.48 2.37
CA THR A 17 -1.52 5.64 1.86
C THR A 17 -1.50 5.66 0.32
N GLY A 18 -1.49 6.87 -0.26
CA GLY A 18 -1.54 7.02 -1.72
C GLY A 18 -2.86 6.53 -2.34
N ALA A 19 -3.96 6.61 -1.59
CA ALA A 19 -5.25 6.01 -1.97
C ALA A 19 -6.18 6.96 -2.76
N SER A 20 -5.67 8.05 -3.33
CA SER A 20 -6.44 8.96 -4.18
C SER A 20 -6.82 8.39 -5.55
N ARG A 21 -6.12 7.34 -6.01
CA ARG A 21 -6.27 6.72 -7.34
C ARG A 21 -5.63 5.33 -7.39
N GLY A 22 -5.74 4.66 -8.54
CA GLY A 22 -5.03 3.43 -8.89
C GLY A 22 -5.17 2.34 -7.83
N LEU A 23 -4.05 1.68 -7.53
CA LEU A 23 -3.99 0.55 -6.61
C LEU A 23 -4.48 0.91 -5.19
N GLY A 24 -4.04 2.05 -4.65
CA GLY A 24 -4.46 2.46 -3.30
C GLY A 24 -5.96 2.69 -3.18
N ARG A 25 -6.59 3.30 -4.20
CA ARG A 25 -8.04 3.45 -4.28
C ARG A 25 -8.75 2.10 -4.33
N ALA A 26 -8.26 1.17 -5.15
CA ALA A 26 -8.85 -0.16 -5.27
C ALA A 26 -8.77 -0.94 -3.96
N ILE A 27 -7.62 -0.94 -3.27
CA ILE A 27 -7.46 -1.57 -1.96
C ILE A 27 -8.39 -0.93 -0.93
N ALA A 28 -8.44 0.41 -0.87
CA ALA A 28 -9.30 1.13 0.08
C ALA A 28 -10.79 0.77 -0.10
N LYS A 29 -11.25 0.67 -1.35
CA LYS A 29 -12.64 0.27 -1.67
C LYS A 29 -12.91 -1.18 -1.31
N GLU A 30 -11.99 -2.10 -1.59
CA GLU A 30 -12.14 -3.51 -1.23
C GLU A 30 -12.19 -3.70 0.29
N PHE A 31 -11.30 -3.03 1.04
CA PHE A 31 -11.31 -3.09 2.51
C PHE A 31 -12.64 -2.59 3.11
N ALA A 32 -13.15 -1.48 2.58
CA ALA A 32 -14.45 -0.95 3.00
C ALA A 32 -15.61 -1.89 2.67
N ALA A 33 -15.56 -2.55 1.50
CA ALA A 33 -16.56 -3.54 1.10
C ALA A 33 -16.54 -4.80 1.99
N GLU A 34 -15.37 -5.13 2.57
CA GLU A 34 -15.21 -6.20 3.58
C GLU A 34 -15.48 -5.74 5.03
N GLY A 35 -16.01 -4.52 5.21
CA GLY A 35 -16.46 -4.03 6.52
C GLY A 35 -15.46 -3.17 7.29
N ALA A 36 -14.27 -2.88 6.74
CA ALA A 36 -13.31 -2.02 7.41
C ALA A 36 -13.72 -0.54 7.40
N LYS A 37 -13.35 0.18 8.46
CA LYS A 37 -13.31 1.64 8.48
C LYS A 37 -12.00 2.10 7.86
N VAL A 38 -12.06 2.86 6.76
CA VAL A 38 -10.89 3.13 5.94
C VAL A 38 -10.46 4.59 6.02
N VAL A 39 -9.22 4.82 6.40
CA VAL A 39 -8.56 6.12 6.27
C VAL A 39 -7.89 6.18 4.90
N VAL A 40 -8.47 6.96 4.01
CA VAL A 40 -7.97 7.22 2.66
C VAL A 40 -6.98 8.38 2.75
N SER A 41 -5.69 8.11 2.61
CA SER A 41 -4.65 9.12 2.75
C SER A 41 -3.93 9.39 1.42
N ALA A 42 -3.77 10.66 1.08
CA ALA A 42 -2.99 11.10 -0.07
C ALA A 42 -2.53 12.55 0.07
N ARG A 43 -1.54 12.95 -0.73
CA ARG A 43 -1.15 14.36 -0.85
C ARG A 43 -2.28 15.18 -1.44
N ARG A 44 -2.31 16.49 -1.12
CA ARG A 44 -3.30 17.43 -1.68
C ARG A 44 -3.19 17.58 -3.19
N SER A 45 -1.96 17.56 -3.72
CA SER A 45 -1.67 17.66 -5.15
C SER A 45 -0.74 16.54 -5.61
N SER A 46 -0.88 16.14 -6.85
CA SER A 46 0.04 15.18 -7.48
C SER A 46 1.19 15.97 -8.15
N PRO A 47 2.47 15.66 -7.84
CA PRO A 47 3.59 16.27 -8.56
C PRO A 47 3.60 15.90 -10.06
N THR A 48 2.89 14.83 -10.42
CA THR A 48 2.77 14.35 -11.81
C THR A 48 1.53 14.87 -12.53
N GLY A 49 0.72 15.76 -11.90
CA GLY A 49 -0.50 16.30 -12.50
C GLY A 49 -1.66 15.30 -12.64
N LEU A 50 -1.51 14.05 -12.18
CA LEU A 50 -2.56 13.04 -12.27
C LEU A 50 -3.76 13.40 -11.39
N THR A 51 -4.97 13.13 -11.90
CA THR A 51 -6.24 13.40 -11.23
C THR A 51 -6.57 12.40 -10.12
N GLY A 52 -7.54 12.74 -9.28
CA GLY A 52 -8.05 11.94 -8.17
C GLY A 52 -7.58 12.46 -6.81
N THR A 53 -8.48 12.48 -5.85
CA THR A 53 -8.25 12.96 -4.49
C THR A 53 -8.64 11.91 -3.45
N ALA A 54 -8.11 12.04 -2.23
CA ALA A 54 -8.53 11.22 -1.11
C ALA A 54 -10.02 11.42 -0.78
N VAL A 55 -10.51 12.66 -0.93
CA VAL A 55 -11.92 13.01 -0.68
C VAL A 55 -12.85 12.28 -1.64
N GLU A 56 -12.52 12.26 -2.95
CA GLU A 56 -13.31 11.53 -3.96
C GLU A 56 -13.34 10.03 -3.67
N THR A 57 -12.21 9.43 -3.32
CA THR A 57 -12.16 8.00 -2.97
C THR A 57 -12.98 7.69 -1.72
N ALA A 58 -12.86 8.50 -0.66
CA ALA A 58 -13.64 8.32 0.54
C ALA A 58 -15.15 8.53 0.27
N GLN A 59 -15.52 9.47 -0.61
CA GLN A 59 -16.92 9.66 -1.00
C GLN A 59 -17.45 8.44 -1.76
N GLN A 60 -16.68 7.89 -2.72
CA GLN A 60 -17.06 6.66 -3.43
C GLN A 60 -17.30 5.47 -2.49
N ILE A 61 -16.49 5.35 -1.41
CA ILE A 61 -16.67 4.33 -0.39
C ILE A 61 -17.98 4.55 0.37
N ARG A 62 -18.25 5.78 0.80
CA ARG A 62 -19.50 6.10 1.54
C ARG A 62 -20.74 5.92 0.67
N ASP A 63 -20.67 6.30 -0.60
CA ASP A 63 -21.77 6.11 -1.58
C ASP A 63 -22.07 4.62 -1.82
N ALA A 64 -21.08 3.76 -1.63
CA ALA A 64 -21.22 2.30 -1.69
C ALA A 64 -21.68 1.67 -0.35
N GLY A 65 -21.93 2.49 0.70
CA GLY A 65 -22.37 2.02 2.02
C GLY A 65 -21.26 1.69 3.01
N GLY A 66 -19.98 1.90 2.64
CA GLY A 66 -18.84 1.71 3.53
C GLY A 66 -18.52 2.93 4.40
N GLU A 67 -17.61 2.79 5.35
CA GLU A 67 -17.13 3.86 6.23
C GLU A 67 -15.71 4.31 5.82
N ALA A 68 -15.54 5.61 5.53
CA ALA A 68 -14.24 6.15 5.17
C ALA A 68 -14.05 7.59 5.59
N MET A 69 -12.80 7.92 5.99
CA MET A 69 -12.29 9.25 6.28
C MET A 69 -11.18 9.60 5.28
N ALA A 70 -11.20 10.84 4.76
CA ALA A 70 -10.15 11.33 3.88
C ALA A 70 -9.18 12.21 4.65
N LEU A 71 -7.88 11.92 4.57
CA LEU A 71 -6.82 12.75 5.17
C LEU A 71 -5.78 13.17 4.14
N THR A 72 -5.33 14.42 4.25
CA THR A 72 -4.18 14.90 3.48
C THR A 72 -2.90 14.55 4.23
N CYS A 73 -2.01 13.79 3.57
CA CYS A 73 -0.71 13.45 4.14
C CYS A 73 0.34 13.26 3.03
N ASP A 74 1.46 13.95 3.16
CA ASP A 74 2.69 13.58 2.49
C ASP A 74 3.44 12.61 3.41
N VAL A 75 3.59 11.36 2.97
CA VAL A 75 4.24 10.31 3.77
C VAL A 75 5.72 10.58 4.04
N SER A 76 6.36 11.49 3.31
CA SER A 76 7.74 11.89 3.54
C SER A 76 7.91 12.95 4.64
N ASP A 77 6.80 13.55 5.10
CA ASP A 77 6.75 14.53 6.20
C ASP A 77 6.28 13.88 7.50
N GLU A 78 7.18 13.71 8.46
CA GLU A 78 6.90 13.08 9.75
C GLU A 78 5.74 13.73 10.51
N ARG A 79 5.61 15.07 10.47
CA ARG A 79 4.54 15.78 11.19
C ARG A 79 3.18 15.46 10.59
N GLN A 80 3.08 15.36 9.26
CA GLN A 80 1.83 15.01 8.59
C GLN A 80 1.47 13.54 8.85
N VAL A 81 2.46 12.65 8.88
CA VAL A 81 2.23 11.23 9.23
C VAL A 81 1.73 11.09 10.67
N MET A 82 2.36 11.76 11.62
CA MET A 82 1.91 11.75 13.02
C MET A 82 0.50 12.34 13.17
N ALA A 83 0.19 13.42 12.44
CA ALA A 83 -1.16 14.00 12.44
C ALA A 83 -2.21 13.05 11.83
N MET A 84 -1.88 12.33 10.76
CA MET A 84 -2.76 11.32 10.16
C MET A 84 -3.06 10.19 11.15
N VAL A 85 -2.06 9.65 11.81
CA VAL A 85 -2.21 8.59 12.80
C VAL A 85 -3.01 9.08 14.01
N GLY A 86 -2.70 10.28 14.56
CA GLY A 86 -3.45 10.88 15.66
C GLY A 86 -4.93 11.05 15.34
N GLN A 87 -5.27 11.64 14.19
CA GLN A 87 -6.67 11.80 13.76
C GLN A 87 -7.38 10.45 13.54
N THR A 88 -6.65 9.41 13.12
CA THR A 88 -7.21 8.06 13.01
C THR A 88 -7.58 7.50 14.38
N ILE A 89 -6.68 7.65 15.36
CA ILE A 89 -6.90 7.19 16.74
C ILE A 89 -8.04 8.00 17.40
N ASP A 90 -8.05 9.32 17.23
CA ASP A 90 -9.11 10.20 17.77
C ASP A 90 -10.50 9.80 17.24
N MET A 91 -10.60 9.39 15.97
CA MET A 91 -11.87 9.02 15.34
C MET A 91 -12.28 7.59 15.65
N TYR A 92 -11.37 6.63 15.64
CA TYR A 92 -11.69 5.20 15.64
C TYR A 92 -11.14 4.41 16.83
N GLY A 93 -10.23 4.99 17.61
CA GLY A 93 -9.66 4.40 18.81
C GLY A 93 -8.65 3.27 18.58
N ARG A 94 -8.40 2.87 17.31
CA ARG A 94 -7.54 1.73 16.97
C ARG A 94 -6.96 1.86 15.55
N ILE A 95 -5.93 1.08 15.26
CA ILE A 95 -5.39 0.89 13.90
C ILE A 95 -5.00 -0.58 13.76
N ASP A 96 -5.66 -1.29 12.85
CA ASP A 96 -5.44 -2.73 12.62
C ASP A 96 -4.57 -2.99 11.39
N VAL A 97 -4.71 -2.14 10.36
CA VAL A 97 -4.01 -2.34 9.09
C VAL A 97 -3.36 -1.04 8.63
N LEU A 98 -2.11 -1.15 8.20
CA LEU A 98 -1.42 -0.10 7.46
C LEU A 98 -1.02 -0.63 6.08
N VAL A 99 -1.48 0.04 5.01
CA VAL A 99 -1.01 -0.22 3.65
C VAL A 99 -0.10 0.92 3.20
N ASN A 100 1.19 0.65 3.14
CA ASN A 100 2.20 1.53 2.57
C ASN A 100 2.20 1.39 1.04
N ASN A 101 1.26 2.11 0.39
CA ASN A 101 1.10 2.10 -1.06
C ASN A 101 1.61 3.40 -1.71
N ALA A 102 1.64 4.51 -0.99
CA ALA A 102 2.16 5.77 -1.54
C ALA A 102 3.59 5.59 -2.08
N GLY A 103 3.82 6.08 -3.29
CA GLY A 103 5.13 5.97 -3.92
C GLY A 103 5.23 6.75 -5.21
N VAL A 104 6.46 6.91 -5.67
CA VAL A 104 6.82 7.54 -6.96
C VAL A 104 7.46 6.47 -7.83
N MET A 105 7.02 6.39 -9.07
CA MET A 105 7.53 5.45 -10.05
C MET A 105 8.27 6.23 -11.15
N VAL A 106 9.60 6.18 -11.10
CA VAL A 106 10.50 6.73 -12.14
C VAL A 106 11.14 5.56 -12.85
N LEU A 107 10.82 5.40 -14.12
CA LEU A 107 11.22 4.25 -14.93
C LEU A 107 11.61 4.69 -16.35
N GLY A 108 12.56 3.98 -16.93
CA GLY A 108 13.02 4.21 -18.30
C GLY A 108 14.20 5.18 -18.42
N GLU A 109 14.62 5.80 -17.34
CA GLU A 109 15.76 6.71 -17.31
C GLU A 109 17.06 5.94 -16.99
N THR A 110 18.17 6.38 -17.56
CA THR A 110 19.50 5.91 -17.17
C THR A 110 19.96 6.63 -15.91
N LEU A 111 20.96 6.10 -15.21
CA LEU A 111 21.49 6.73 -13.99
C LEU A 111 21.99 8.17 -14.25
N LEU A 112 22.49 8.45 -15.46
CA LEU A 112 23.00 9.78 -15.83
C LEU A 112 21.87 10.80 -16.02
N ASP A 113 20.67 10.34 -16.37
CA ASP A 113 19.52 11.20 -16.64
C ASP A 113 18.70 11.52 -15.38
N ILE A 114 18.89 10.73 -14.30
CA ILE A 114 18.17 10.93 -13.05
C ILE A 114 18.76 12.11 -12.29
N ALA A 115 18.02 13.21 -12.22
CA ALA A 115 18.41 14.35 -11.41
C ALA A 115 18.43 14.00 -9.91
N PRO A 116 19.36 14.57 -9.09
CA PRO A 116 19.47 14.26 -7.65
C PRO A 116 18.17 14.51 -6.87
N ASP A 117 17.42 15.54 -7.18
CA ASP A 117 16.15 15.87 -6.55
C ASP A 117 15.06 14.81 -6.85
N ILE A 118 15.07 14.22 -8.04
CA ILE A 118 14.18 13.10 -8.40
C ILE A 118 14.56 11.83 -7.63
N TRP A 119 15.86 11.60 -7.46
CA TRP A 119 16.37 10.53 -6.61
C TRP A 119 15.87 10.70 -5.17
N ASP A 120 16.09 11.87 -4.59
CA ASP A 120 15.69 12.19 -3.22
C ASP A 120 14.17 12.09 -3.01
N LEU A 121 13.38 12.60 -3.96
CA LEU A 121 11.92 12.47 -3.96
C LEU A 121 11.48 11.00 -3.93
N SER A 122 12.11 10.14 -4.74
CA SER A 122 11.77 8.73 -4.81
C SER A 122 12.15 7.98 -3.54
N VAL A 123 13.33 8.22 -2.99
CA VAL A 123 13.76 7.64 -1.71
C VAL A 123 12.87 8.12 -0.57
N ALA A 124 12.53 9.41 -0.54
CA ALA A 124 11.64 9.99 0.47
C ALA A 124 10.24 9.35 0.44
N ALA A 125 9.66 9.14 -0.75
CA ALA A 125 8.33 8.56 -0.86
C ALA A 125 8.33 7.03 -0.69
N ASN A 126 9.27 6.32 -1.36
CA ASN A 126 9.21 4.86 -1.49
C ASN A 126 9.87 4.10 -0.32
N LEU A 127 10.76 4.75 0.44
CA LEU A 127 11.47 4.12 1.56
C LEU A 127 11.24 4.86 2.88
N LYS A 128 11.53 6.17 2.95
CA LYS A 128 11.32 6.94 4.18
C LYS A 128 9.83 6.99 4.57
N GLY A 129 8.93 7.14 3.61
CA GLY A 129 7.48 7.16 3.86
C GLY A 129 6.98 5.91 4.58
N PRO A 130 7.20 4.69 4.04
CA PRO A 130 6.88 3.45 4.74
C PRO A 130 7.50 3.32 6.13
N TYR A 131 8.75 3.76 6.31
CA TYR A 131 9.38 3.82 7.63
C TYR A 131 8.61 4.73 8.59
N LEU A 132 8.31 5.97 8.19
CA LEU A 132 7.60 6.93 9.04
C LEU A 132 6.18 6.45 9.37
N CYS A 133 5.43 5.95 8.38
CA CYS A 133 4.07 5.45 8.59
C CYS A 133 4.07 4.22 9.50
N SER A 134 4.96 3.25 9.26
CA SER A 134 5.08 2.07 10.12
C SER A 134 5.42 2.46 11.55
N ARG A 135 6.47 3.29 11.74
CA ARG A 135 6.87 3.77 13.07
C ARG A 135 5.73 4.46 13.81
N ALA A 136 4.91 5.26 13.11
CA ALA A 136 3.84 6.02 13.74
C ALA A 136 2.67 5.15 14.24
N VAL A 137 2.37 4.03 13.57
CA VAL A 137 1.29 3.11 13.99
C VAL A 137 1.72 2.11 15.06
N LEU A 138 3.05 1.88 15.22
CA LEU A 138 3.56 0.79 16.07
C LEU A 138 3.14 0.90 17.53
N ALA A 139 3.14 2.10 18.13
CA ALA A 139 2.74 2.26 19.53
C ALA A 139 1.33 1.69 19.77
N THR A 140 0.38 2.03 18.90
CA THR A 140 -0.99 1.54 18.96
C THR A 140 -1.08 0.03 18.70
N MET A 141 -0.42 -0.48 17.65
CA MET A 141 -0.45 -1.91 17.32
C MET A 141 0.21 -2.78 18.39
N ILE A 142 1.30 -2.31 19.00
CA ILE A 142 1.98 -3.02 20.11
C ILE A 142 1.07 -3.09 21.35
N GLU A 143 0.39 -1.99 21.72
CA GLU A 143 -0.59 -1.98 22.80
C GLU A 143 -1.75 -2.92 22.52
N GLN A 144 -2.23 -2.96 21.29
CA GLN A 144 -3.27 -3.88 20.82
C GLN A 144 -2.82 -5.35 20.78
N LYS A 145 -1.50 -5.62 20.71
CA LYS A 145 -0.91 -6.93 20.44
C LYS A 145 -1.44 -7.56 19.14
N SER A 146 -1.70 -6.73 18.18
CA SER A 146 -2.30 -7.11 16.89
C SER A 146 -2.07 -6.01 15.87
N GLY A 147 -1.83 -6.39 14.62
CA GLY A 147 -1.72 -5.47 13.50
C GLY A 147 -1.19 -6.15 12.24
N SER A 148 -1.49 -5.57 11.10
CA SER A 148 -0.95 -6.00 9.81
C SER A 148 -0.41 -4.80 9.02
N ILE A 149 0.86 -4.86 8.63
CA ILE A 149 1.53 -3.88 7.79
C ILE A 149 1.77 -4.50 6.41
N ILE A 150 1.19 -3.90 5.38
CA ILE A 150 1.35 -4.34 4.00
C ILE A 150 2.17 -3.29 3.24
N ASN A 151 3.37 -3.65 2.85
CA ASN A 151 4.22 -2.81 2.00
C ASN A 151 4.03 -3.19 0.53
N ILE A 152 3.69 -2.21 -0.33
CA ILE A 152 3.58 -2.47 -1.76
C ILE A 152 4.97 -2.55 -2.38
N GLY A 153 5.35 -3.78 -2.69
CA GLY A 153 6.61 -4.13 -3.34
C GLY A 153 6.53 -4.10 -4.86
N SER A 154 7.52 -4.71 -5.48
CA SER A 154 7.59 -4.94 -6.92
C SER A 154 8.57 -6.07 -7.23
N ARG A 155 8.28 -6.88 -8.26
CA ARG A 155 9.27 -7.85 -8.79
C ARG A 155 10.59 -7.18 -9.18
N MET A 156 10.56 -5.90 -9.57
CA MET A 156 11.77 -5.14 -9.87
C MET A 156 12.69 -4.93 -8.67
N GLY A 157 12.22 -5.12 -7.44
CA GLY A 157 13.07 -5.14 -6.24
C GLY A 157 13.80 -6.46 -6.00
N SER A 158 13.44 -7.53 -6.73
CA SER A 158 14.01 -8.87 -6.57
C SER A 158 14.61 -9.41 -7.88
N ASP A 159 14.15 -8.95 -9.02
CA ASP A 159 14.54 -9.42 -10.34
C ASP A 159 15.13 -8.27 -11.17
N HIS A 160 16.42 -8.39 -11.54
CA HIS A 160 17.19 -7.37 -12.26
C HIS A 160 17.12 -7.47 -13.79
N LYS A 161 16.25 -8.32 -14.33
CA LYS A 161 16.17 -8.60 -15.78
C LYS A 161 15.64 -7.45 -16.64
N GLN A 162 15.13 -6.39 -16.03
CA GLN A 162 14.61 -5.24 -16.75
C GLN A 162 15.55 -4.04 -16.61
N GLY A 163 16.17 -3.62 -17.71
CA GLY A 163 16.97 -2.39 -17.77
C GLY A 163 16.15 -1.12 -17.55
N GLY A 164 16.79 -0.01 -17.15
CA GLY A 164 16.15 1.32 -17.04
C GLY A 164 15.29 1.52 -15.80
N GLY A 165 15.61 0.89 -14.71
CA GLY A 165 14.84 1.01 -13.47
C GLY A 165 15.69 1.15 -12.22
N VAL A 166 16.95 1.67 -12.33
CA VAL A 166 17.90 1.68 -11.22
C VAL A 166 17.33 2.33 -9.95
N LEU A 167 16.71 3.49 -10.08
CA LEU A 167 16.13 4.21 -8.94
C LEU A 167 14.96 3.45 -8.32
N TYR A 168 13.97 3.09 -9.13
CA TYR A 168 12.78 2.40 -8.65
C TYR A 168 13.12 1.03 -8.08
N SER A 169 13.93 0.24 -8.78
CA SER A 169 14.37 -1.09 -8.32
C SER A 169 15.13 -1.03 -7.00
N SER A 170 16.03 -0.05 -6.84
CA SER A 170 16.77 0.17 -5.59
C SER A 170 15.82 0.46 -4.43
N THR A 171 14.84 1.35 -4.61
CA THR A 171 13.87 1.65 -3.54
C THR A 171 12.97 0.44 -3.23
N LYS A 172 12.60 -0.36 -4.24
CA LYS A 172 11.78 -1.58 -4.03
C LYS A 172 12.58 -2.72 -3.39
N ALA A 173 13.86 -2.86 -3.70
CA ALA A 173 14.74 -3.79 -2.99
C ALA A 173 14.91 -3.37 -1.51
N ALA A 174 15.11 -2.08 -1.26
CA ALA A 174 15.23 -1.54 0.09
C ALA A 174 13.95 -1.77 0.93
N ILE A 175 12.75 -1.55 0.37
CA ILE A 175 11.50 -1.81 1.10
C ILE A 175 11.26 -3.31 1.34
N HIS A 176 11.74 -4.19 0.46
CA HIS A 176 11.69 -5.63 0.72
C HIS A 176 12.51 -5.98 1.97
N MET A 177 13.77 -5.56 2.01
CA MET A 177 14.64 -5.85 3.16
C MET A 177 14.13 -5.18 4.45
N PHE A 178 13.67 -3.93 4.38
CA PHE A 178 13.01 -3.24 5.49
C PHE A 178 11.85 -4.07 6.05
N SER A 179 11.01 -4.62 5.18
CA SER A 179 9.85 -5.41 5.58
C SER A 179 10.23 -6.72 6.27
N PHE A 180 11.25 -7.42 5.77
CA PHE A 180 11.74 -8.66 6.40
C PHE A 180 12.28 -8.40 7.79
N CYS A 181 13.15 -7.39 7.94
CA CYS A 181 13.70 -7.02 9.26
C CYS A 181 12.59 -6.59 10.22
N LEU A 182 11.64 -5.77 9.75
CA LEU A 182 10.53 -5.30 10.57
C LEU A 182 9.60 -6.44 10.99
N ALA A 183 9.39 -7.45 10.13
CA ALA A 183 8.60 -8.64 10.48
C ALA A 183 9.24 -9.42 11.63
N ASP A 184 10.56 -9.57 11.61
CA ASP A 184 11.30 -10.25 12.68
C ASP A 184 11.22 -9.46 14.01
N GLU A 185 11.38 -8.13 13.96
CA GLU A 185 11.29 -7.26 15.15
C GLU A 185 9.89 -7.28 15.78
N LEU A 186 8.84 -7.39 14.97
CA LEU A 186 7.46 -7.26 15.45
C LEU A 186 6.77 -8.59 15.76
N LYS A 187 7.45 -9.70 15.58
CA LYS A 187 6.90 -11.03 15.80
C LYS A 187 6.40 -11.24 17.22
N GLU A 188 7.14 -10.78 18.22
CA GLU A 188 6.77 -10.89 19.63
C GLU A 188 5.55 -10.04 20.01
N HIS A 189 5.24 -9.04 19.21
CA HIS A 189 4.07 -8.17 19.37
C HIS A 189 2.83 -8.66 18.60
N ASN A 190 2.92 -9.81 17.93
CA ASN A 190 1.88 -10.39 17.08
C ASN A 190 1.43 -9.46 15.94
N ILE A 191 2.37 -8.71 15.35
CA ILE A 191 2.12 -7.81 14.22
C ILE A 191 2.71 -8.44 12.97
N ALA A 192 1.88 -8.67 11.95
CA ALA A 192 2.32 -9.16 10.65
C ALA A 192 2.92 -8.04 9.80
N VAL A 193 4.00 -8.31 9.09
CA VAL A 193 4.56 -7.42 8.08
C VAL A 193 4.81 -8.20 6.80
N ASN A 194 4.13 -7.85 5.72
CA ASN A 194 4.23 -8.54 4.45
C ASN A 194 4.44 -7.58 3.27
N ILE A 195 4.97 -8.11 2.20
CA ILE A 195 5.21 -7.38 0.96
C ILE A 195 4.28 -7.94 -0.11
N LEU A 196 3.42 -7.09 -0.68
CA LEU A 196 2.57 -7.46 -1.79
C LEU A 196 3.12 -6.86 -3.09
N SER A 197 3.56 -7.71 -4.01
CA SER A 197 3.92 -7.33 -5.37
C SER A 197 2.71 -7.47 -6.30
N PRO A 198 2.09 -6.36 -6.71
CA PRO A 198 0.82 -6.38 -7.43
C PRO A 198 0.93 -6.81 -8.89
N GLY A 199 2.14 -6.75 -9.47
CA GLY A 199 2.36 -6.96 -10.90
C GLY A 199 2.02 -5.74 -11.75
N GLY A 200 1.86 -5.94 -13.06
CA GLY A 200 1.45 -4.89 -13.99
C GLY A 200 -0.03 -4.57 -13.83
N LEU A 201 -0.36 -3.30 -13.55
CA LEU A 201 -1.72 -2.82 -13.34
C LEU A 201 -2.10 -1.75 -14.37
N LYS A 202 -3.37 -1.69 -14.75
CA LYS A 202 -3.98 -0.61 -15.53
C LYS A 202 -4.39 0.53 -14.60
N THR A 203 -3.44 1.40 -14.24
CA THR A 203 -3.67 2.56 -13.36
C THR A 203 -3.38 3.86 -14.09
N GLU A 204 -3.89 4.97 -13.57
CA GLU A 204 -3.58 6.31 -14.07
C GLU A 204 -2.07 6.57 -14.06
N GLY A 205 -1.37 6.07 -13.02
CA GLY A 205 0.08 6.18 -12.91
C GLY A 205 0.83 5.38 -13.96
N SER A 206 0.44 4.13 -14.23
CA SER A 206 1.06 3.31 -15.25
C SER A 206 0.74 3.80 -16.66
N ALA A 207 -0.48 4.30 -16.90
CA ALA A 207 -0.87 4.85 -18.20
C ALA A 207 0.00 6.04 -18.64
N ALA A 208 0.52 6.81 -17.68
CA ALA A 208 1.42 7.94 -17.92
C ALA A 208 2.86 7.53 -18.30
N ILE A 209 3.21 6.25 -18.24
CA ILE A 209 4.56 5.75 -18.53
C ILE A 209 4.58 5.13 -19.94
N PRO A 210 5.31 5.69 -20.92
CA PRO A 210 5.19 5.28 -22.33
C PRO A 210 5.46 3.80 -22.60
N TRP A 211 6.44 3.19 -21.94
CA TRP A 211 6.78 1.80 -22.21
C TRP A 211 5.75 0.79 -21.65
N THR A 212 4.91 1.17 -20.68
CA THR A 212 3.85 0.30 -20.16
C THR A 212 2.76 0.01 -21.19
N GLN A 213 2.71 0.80 -22.26
CA GLN A 213 1.79 0.59 -23.38
C GLN A 213 2.12 -0.68 -24.16
N ARG A 214 3.36 -1.18 -24.09
CA ARG A 214 3.79 -2.39 -24.82
C ARG A 214 3.13 -3.67 -24.29
N ASP A 215 2.79 -3.70 -23.02
CA ASP A 215 2.16 -4.84 -22.34
C ASP A 215 0.78 -4.49 -21.74
N TRP A 216 0.17 -3.37 -22.21
CA TRP A 216 -1.05 -2.83 -21.62
C TRP A 216 -2.19 -3.84 -21.54
N GLU A 217 -2.41 -4.61 -22.60
CA GLU A 217 -3.49 -5.62 -22.67
C GLU A 217 -3.27 -6.80 -21.70
N GLN A 218 -2.01 -7.04 -21.31
CA GLN A 218 -1.66 -8.09 -20.36
C GLN A 218 -1.78 -7.63 -18.91
N ARG A 219 -1.91 -6.31 -18.67
CA ARG A 219 -2.10 -5.74 -17.34
C ARG A 219 -3.50 -5.97 -16.85
N VAL A 220 -3.64 -6.11 -15.56
CA VAL A 220 -4.94 -6.31 -14.92
C VAL A 220 -5.45 -5.01 -14.29
N GLU A 221 -6.76 -4.94 -14.07
CA GLU A 221 -7.37 -3.84 -13.34
C GLU A 221 -6.91 -3.84 -11.87
N PRO A 222 -6.76 -2.66 -11.23
CA PRO A 222 -6.29 -2.55 -9.85
C PRO A 222 -7.13 -3.34 -8.86
N GLU A 223 -8.42 -3.51 -9.12
CA GLU A 223 -9.39 -4.25 -8.30
C GLU A 223 -9.01 -5.73 -8.15
N ALA A 224 -8.26 -6.30 -9.09
CA ALA A 224 -7.77 -7.68 -9.00
C ALA A 224 -6.80 -7.91 -7.84
N VAL A 225 -6.29 -6.83 -7.22
CA VAL A 225 -5.39 -6.91 -6.06
C VAL A 225 -6.18 -6.99 -4.74
N GLY A 226 -7.43 -6.55 -4.72
CA GLY A 226 -8.27 -6.47 -3.53
C GLY A 226 -8.27 -7.75 -2.68
N PRO A 227 -8.65 -8.92 -3.24
CA PRO A 227 -8.71 -10.17 -2.45
C PRO A 227 -7.39 -10.56 -1.79
N SER A 228 -6.26 -10.35 -2.48
CA SER A 228 -4.93 -10.61 -1.92
C SER A 228 -4.55 -9.64 -0.81
N ALA A 229 -4.94 -8.38 -0.94
CA ALA A 229 -4.72 -7.36 0.09
C ALA A 229 -5.58 -7.65 1.34
N VAL A 230 -6.84 -8.04 1.17
CA VAL A 230 -7.74 -8.46 2.27
C VAL A 230 -7.15 -9.67 3.01
N TYR A 231 -6.68 -10.68 2.28
CA TYR A 231 -6.03 -11.84 2.91
C TYR A 231 -4.86 -11.42 3.81
N LEU A 232 -3.98 -10.54 3.34
CA LEU A 232 -2.85 -10.04 4.12
C LEU A 232 -3.29 -9.15 5.29
N ALA A 233 -4.35 -8.37 5.13
CA ALA A 233 -4.85 -7.46 6.15
C ALA A 233 -5.35 -8.17 7.41
N ILE A 234 -5.90 -9.38 7.27
CA ILE A 234 -6.44 -10.16 8.39
C ILE A 234 -5.42 -11.15 8.99
N GLN A 235 -4.15 -11.08 8.57
CA GLN A 235 -3.09 -11.94 9.14
C GLN A 235 -2.46 -11.29 10.37
N ASP A 236 -1.86 -12.13 11.20
CA ASP A 236 -1.01 -11.76 12.31
C ASP A 236 0.37 -12.45 12.21
N ALA A 237 1.27 -12.18 13.15
CA ALA A 237 2.62 -12.74 13.09
C ALA A 237 2.67 -14.26 13.30
N SER A 238 1.62 -14.87 13.86
CA SER A 238 1.53 -16.32 14.06
C SER A 238 1.04 -17.06 12.83
N THR A 239 0.32 -16.35 11.94
CA THR A 239 -0.33 -16.94 10.77
C THR A 239 0.47 -16.70 9.48
N PHE A 240 0.82 -15.45 9.17
CA PHE A 240 1.49 -15.12 7.91
C PHE A 240 2.26 -13.79 8.03
N THR A 241 3.58 -13.85 8.17
CA THR A 241 4.45 -12.67 8.29
C THR A 241 5.80 -12.89 7.60
N GLY A 242 6.51 -11.82 7.27
CA GLY A 242 7.83 -11.86 6.64
C GLY A 242 7.82 -12.42 5.23
N GLN A 243 6.73 -12.28 4.48
CA GLN A 243 6.60 -12.83 3.14
C GLN A 243 6.62 -11.77 2.05
N LEU A 244 7.33 -12.06 0.96
CA LEU A 244 7.17 -11.37 -0.32
C LEU A 244 6.27 -12.22 -1.20
N VAL A 245 5.07 -11.73 -1.50
CA VAL A 245 4.07 -12.47 -2.26
C VAL A 245 3.70 -11.77 -3.56
N LEU A 246 3.44 -12.55 -4.59
CA LEU A 246 2.99 -12.06 -5.89
C LEU A 246 1.46 -12.18 -5.99
N ARG A 247 0.77 -11.09 -6.31
CA ARG A 247 -0.70 -11.13 -6.51
C ARG A 247 -1.10 -12.20 -7.52
N ALA A 248 -0.31 -12.41 -8.58
CA ALA A 248 -0.61 -13.40 -9.63
C ALA A 248 -0.67 -14.85 -9.11
N GLU A 249 -0.06 -15.14 -7.96
CA GLU A 249 0.02 -16.47 -7.34
C GLU A 249 -0.99 -16.66 -6.20
N PHE A 250 -1.81 -15.63 -5.93
CA PHE A 250 -2.83 -15.67 -4.88
C PHE A 250 -3.90 -16.73 -5.19
N GLY A 251 -4.19 -17.59 -4.21
CA GLY A 251 -5.08 -18.74 -4.35
C GLY A 251 -4.44 -20.00 -4.98
N GLU A 252 -3.22 -19.89 -5.51
CA GLU A 252 -2.48 -21.01 -6.11
C GLU A 252 -1.33 -21.48 -5.21
N THR A 253 -0.41 -20.59 -4.86
CA THR A 253 0.77 -20.91 -4.02
C THR A 253 0.63 -20.36 -2.60
N TRP A 254 -0.15 -19.30 -2.40
CA TRP A 254 -0.43 -18.68 -1.11
C TRP A 254 -1.88 -18.18 -1.04
N GLY A 255 -2.39 -17.93 0.18
CA GLY A 255 -3.76 -17.45 0.38
C GLY A 255 -4.85 -18.46 0.01
N LYS A 256 -4.55 -19.76 0.06
CA LYS A 256 -5.58 -20.80 -0.10
C LYS A 256 -6.50 -20.76 1.11
N ALA A 257 -7.81 -20.90 0.86
CA ALA A 257 -8.73 -21.22 1.93
C ALA A 257 -8.34 -22.56 2.53
N SER A 258 -8.14 -22.60 3.84
CA SER A 258 -7.94 -23.83 4.60
C SER A 258 -9.22 -24.63 4.68
#